data_981f9a80ab5e0f5a2be062aa78338171
#
_entry.id   981f9a80ab5e0f5a2be062aa78338171
#
_cell.length_a   1.000
_cell.length_b   1.000
_cell.length_c   1.000
_cell.angle_alpha   90.00
_cell.angle_beta   90.00
_cell.angle_gamma   90.00
#
_symmetry.space_group_name_H-M   'P 1'
#
loop_
_entity.id
_entity.type
_entity.pdbx_description
1 polymer ?
#
loop_
_entity_poly.entity_id
_entity_poly.type
_entity_poly.pdbx_seq_one_letter_code
_entity_poly.pdbx_strand_id
1 'polypeptide(L)'
;MKKIIYLLVWIGMTLASCSDESSLPIQPEIPAEPETPKDEPAPEKDYHQLPVLHVEGRYLKNEKGETVNLHGFTQTYSPFFNDNAWTNYDVQSCLSYNKRMVDGIVAAGWKFNFVRMHLDPYWSDDTSKPFVRYEGHERFSETRFRKYLDELFVPMAEYFVSKGMYVVMRPPGVCPNEAPYQGIEVGDSYQQFLLNVWDIVSQHPKVKNNTDIMFELANEPVNIKGTDGAYGSTSDACFANAKIYFQSIVDKIRSHCRNIIWVPGLAYQSQYAGYATHRIEGDNIGFAVHCYPGWYGSDAEKDSGEGIGSSTGGGYEPFQRGWDTQVGPVAAIAPIMVTEIDWAPLKYDATWGKSIT
;
A
#
# COMPACT_ATOMS: atom_id res chain seq x y z
N MET A 1 -18.41 49.84 -15.35
CA MET A 1 -18.11 51.19 -14.85
C MET A 1 -17.56 51.09 -13.44
N LYS A 2 -16.47 51.84 -13.21
CA LYS A 2 -15.70 52.13 -11.96
C LYS A 2 -14.75 51.02 -11.47
N LYS A 3 -13.52 51.15 -11.95
CA LYS A 3 -12.26 50.69 -11.38
C LYS A 3 -11.95 51.55 -10.14
N ILE A 4 -11.50 50.95 -9.05
CA ILE A 4 -10.84 51.70 -7.94
C ILE A 4 -9.44 51.10 -7.80
N ILE A 5 -8.47 51.94 -8.06
CA ILE A 5 -7.02 51.73 -7.91
C ILE A 5 -6.67 52.32 -6.55
N TYR A 6 -6.01 51.55 -5.69
CA TYR A 6 -5.37 52.08 -4.49
C TYR A 6 -3.85 52.19 -4.70
N LEU A 7 -3.39 53.42 -4.64
CA LEU A 7 -2.00 53.85 -4.71
C LEU A 7 -1.42 53.86 -3.29
N LEU A 8 -0.34 53.14 -3.08
CA LEU A 8 0.43 53.21 -1.84
C LEU A 8 1.54 54.22 -1.99
N VAL A 9 1.50 55.28 -1.21
CA VAL A 9 2.53 56.35 -1.14
C VAL A 9 3.53 55.95 -0.04
N TRP A 10 4.78 55.90 -0.44
CA TRP A 10 5.93 55.85 0.46
C TRP A 10 6.29 57.25 0.87
N ILE A 11 6.39 57.56 2.16
CA ILE A 11 7.01 58.78 2.70
C ILE A 11 8.19 58.35 3.55
N GLY A 12 9.37 58.63 3.03
CA GLY A 12 10.61 58.58 3.78
C GLY A 12 10.82 59.94 4.49
N MET A 13 11.20 59.90 5.74
CA MET A 13 11.78 61.06 6.44
C MET A 13 13.07 60.64 7.11
N THR A 14 14.15 61.15 6.59
CA THR A 14 15.45 61.28 7.26
C THR A 14 15.45 62.54 8.11
N LEU A 15 15.78 62.42 9.36
CA LEU A 15 16.29 63.52 10.15
C LEU A 15 17.51 63.06 10.96
N ALA A 16 18.58 63.76 10.76
CA ALA A 16 19.82 63.61 11.48
C ALA A 16 19.85 64.59 12.68
N SER A 17 20.65 64.19 13.65
CA SER A 17 21.49 65.02 14.48
C SER A 17 21.04 65.41 15.90
N CYS A 18 21.92 65.12 16.73
CA CYS A 18 22.61 65.79 17.83
C CYS A 18 22.40 65.25 19.22
N SER A 19 23.53 64.85 19.69
CA SER A 19 24.00 64.64 21.06
C SER A 19 23.30 65.39 22.18
N ASP A 20 22.95 64.67 23.24
CA ASP A 20 23.24 65.11 24.60
C ASP A 20 23.34 63.86 25.53
N GLU A 21 24.48 63.81 26.22
CA GLU A 21 24.74 62.83 27.28
C GLU A 21 23.88 63.15 28.52
N SER A 22 22.94 62.31 28.85
CA SER A 22 22.39 62.24 30.19
C SER A 22 22.42 60.77 30.65
N SER A 23 23.23 60.53 31.65
CA SER A 23 23.40 59.25 32.33
C SER A 23 22.05 58.75 32.89
N LEU A 24 21.54 57.69 32.29
CA LEU A 24 20.43 56.92 32.87
C LEU A 24 20.99 55.92 33.90
N PRO A 25 20.26 55.68 34.99
CA PRO A 25 20.70 54.75 36.02
C PRO A 25 20.71 53.30 35.46
N ILE A 26 21.79 52.59 35.77
CA ILE A 26 21.99 51.16 35.45
C ILE A 26 20.84 50.40 36.13
N GLN A 27 19.97 49.80 35.33
CA GLN A 27 19.03 48.77 35.83
C GLN A 27 19.81 47.54 36.18
N PRO A 28 19.53 46.87 37.31
CA PRO A 28 20.17 45.59 37.61
C PRO A 28 19.78 44.56 36.55
N GLU A 29 20.75 43.86 35.99
CA GLU A 29 20.52 42.69 35.11
C GLU A 29 19.68 41.68 35.86
N ILE A 30 18.50 41.36 35.35
CA ILE A 30 17.71 40.23 35.79
C ILE A 30 18.47 38.98 35.34
N PRO A 31 18.85 38.07 36.25
CA PRO A 31 19.49 36.83 35.85
C PRO A 31 18.55 36.07 34.88
N ALA A 32 19.09 35.66 33.73
CA ALA A 32 18.37 34.80 32.79
C ALA A 32 17.86 33.56 33.54
N GLU A 33 16.55 33.30 33.47
CA GLU A 33 16.00 32.04 33.95
C GLU A 33 16.76 30.89 33.28
N PRO A 34 17.15 29.85 34.06
CA PRO A 34 17.79 28.69 33.48
C PRO A 34 16.86 28.08 32.42
N GLU A 35 17.36 27.96 31.17
CA GLU A 35 16.62 27.26 30.12
C GLU A 35 16.27 25.87 30.63
N THR A 36 14.99 25.55 30.72
CA THR A 36 14.52 24.20 30.97
C THR A 36 15.10 23.30 29.88
N PRO A 37 15.75 22.17 30.24
CA PRO A 37 16.24 21.23 29.26
C PRO A 37 15.08 20.88 28.34
N LYS A 38 15.26 21.06 27.02
CA LYS A 38 14.30 20.52 26.04
C LYS A 38 14.32 19.02 26.23
N ASP A 39 13.18 18.46 26.67
CA ASP A 39 13.01 17.02 26.73
C ASP A 39 13.41 16.43 25.39
N GLU A 40 14.50 15.67 25.36
CA GLU A 40 14.84 14.86 24.19
C GLU A 40 13.64 13.92 23.95
N PRO A 41 13.14 13.82 22.72
CA PRO A 41 12.05 12.90 22.44
C PRO A 41 12.46 11.50 22.89
N ALA A 42 11.62 10.84 23.67
CA ALA A 42 11.87 9.48 24.11
C ALA A 42 12.20 8.59 22.89
N PRO A 43 13.18 7.68 22.99
CA PRO A 43 13.55 6.83 21.89
C PRO A 43 12.32 6.08 21.38
N GLU A 44 12.15 6.08 20.05
CA GLU A 44 11.02 5.41 19.37
C GLU A 44 11.08 3.91 19.74
N LYS A 45 9.98 3.38 20.26
CA LYS A 45 9.93 1.98 20.67
C LYS A 45 9.94 1.08 19.45
N ASP A 46 10.90 0.16 19.42
CA ASP A 46 11.00 -0.86 18.40
C ASP A 46 9.99 -1.99 18.67
N TYR A 47 9.18 -2.33 17.68
CA TYR A 47 8.12 -3.33 17.77
C TYR A 47 8.38 -4.57 16.91
N HIS A 48 9.45 -4.60 16.09
CA HIS A 48 9.73 -5.78 15.27
C HIS A 48 10.16 -6.98 16.14
N GLN A 49 9.84 -8.18 15.66
CA GLN A 49 10.14 -9.45 16.32
C GLN A 49 10.87 -10.44 15.41
N LEU A 50 10.76 -10.25 14.09
CA LEU A 50 11.39 -11.08 13.08
C LEU A 50 12.69 -10.44 12.60
N PRO A 51 13.58 -11.18 11.90
CA PRO A 51 14.77 -10.58 11.30
C PRO A 51 14.44 -9.40 10.41
N VAL A 52 15.18 -8.30 10.56
CA VAL A 52 14.95 -7.09 9.75
C VAL A 52 15.18 -7.40 8.28
N LEU A 53 14.20 -7.05 7.45
CA LEU A 53 14.30 -7.16 6.00
C LEU A 53 14.50 -5.80 5.35
N HIS A 54 15.25 -5.79 4.26
CA HIS A 54 15.46 -4.61 3.42
C HIS A 54 15.60 -5.01 1.97
N VAL A 55 15.40 -4.06 1.07
CA VAL A 55 15.61 -4.24 -0.37
C VAL A 55 17.04 -3.85 -0.73
N GLU A 56 17.76 -4.76 -1.39
CA GLU A 56 19.08 -4.51 -1.97
C GLU A 56 19.08 -4.95 -3.44
N GLY A 57 19.05 -3.96 -4.34
CA GLY A 57 18.90 -4.23 -5.78
C GLY A 57 17.61 -4.97 -6.07
N ARG A 58 17.72 -6.15 -6.69
CA ARG A 58 16.57 -7.00 -7.02
C ARG A 58 16.19 -8.02 -5.94
N TYR A 59 16.76 -7.92 -4.76
CA TYR A 59 16.60 -8.93 -3.72
C TYR A 59 16.01 -8.34 -2.45
N LEU A 60 15.20 -9.15 -1.78
CA LEU A 60 14.84 -8.95 -0.39
C LEU A 60 15.90 -9.65 0.47
N LYS A 61 16.54 -8.93 1.35
CA LYS A 61 17.63 -9.45 2.19
C LYS A 61 17.37 -9.24 3.67
N ASN A 62 17.94 -10.12 4.49
CA ASN A 62 17.99 -9.96 5.92
C ASN A 62 19.27 -9.20 6.36
N GLU A 63 19.43 -8.98 7.66
CA GLU A 63 20.59 -8.28 8.27
C GLU A 63 21.93 -8.97 8.02
N LYS A 64 21.92 -10.26 7.69
CA LYS A 64 23.12 -11.02 7.36
C LYS A 64 23.51 -10.94 5.88
N GLY A 65 22.71 -10.22 5.07
CA GLY A 65 22.88 -10.14 3.63
C GLY A 65 22.38 -11.38 2.87
N GLU A 66 21.67 -12.29 3.54
CA GLU A 66 21.09 -13.48 2.91
C GLU A 66 19.80 -13.10 2.17
N THR A 67 19.61 -13.64 0.97
CA THR A 67 18.35 -13.45 0.23
C THR A 67 17.22 -14.22 0.91
N VAL A 68 16.12 -13.53 1.15
CA VAL A 68 14.92 -14.11 1.76
C VAL A 68 13.84 -14.26 0.71
N ASN A 69 13.35 -15.48 0.57
CA ASN A 69 12.16 -15.78 -0.22
C ASN A 69 10.96 -15.89 0.69
N LEU A 70 9.90 -15.15 0.37
CA LEU A 70 8.64 -15.19 1.10
C LEU A 70 7.68 -16.13 0.38
N HIS A 71 7.01 -17.00 1.16
CA HIS A 71 5.89 -17.79 0.70
C HIS A 71 4.85 -17.87 1.81
N GLY A 72 3.60 -17.76 1.44
CA GLY A 72 2.53 -17.61 2.40
C GLY A 72 1.14 -17.68 1.78
N PHE A 73 0.22 -17.02 2.39
CA PHE A 73 -1.18 -17.02 1.96
C PHE A 73 -1.83 -15.65 2.16
N THR A 74 -2.99 -15.47 1.54
CA THR A 74 -3.83 -14.31 1.75
C THR A 74 -4.89 -14.61 2.80
N GLN A 75 -4.99 -13.76 3.82
CA GLN A 75 -6.03 -13.83 4.84
C GLN A 75 -6.98 -12.64 4.69
N THR A 76 -8.26 -12.91 4.70
CA THR A 76 -9.31 -11.89 4.66
C THR A 76 -10.11 -11.85 5.95
N TYR A 77 -10.58 -10.66 6.30
CA TYR A 77 -11.58 -10.44 7.35
C TYR A 77 -12.95 -10.13 6.76
N SER A 78 -13.12 -10.33 5.46
CA SER A 78 -14.38 -10.07 4.81
C SER A 78 -15.48 -11.02 5.28
N PRO A 79 -16.63 -10.52 5.69
CA PRO A 79 -17.78 -11.36 5.96
C PRO A 79 -18.35 -12.02 4.69
N PHE A 80 -17.90 -11.62 3.50
CA PHE A 80 -18.33 -12.20 2.23
C PHE A 80 -17.51 -13.42 1.81
N PHE A 81 -16.29 -13.57 2.33
CA PHE A 81 -15.36 -14.65 1.95
C PHE A 81 -15.26 -15.77 2.97
N ASN A 82 -15.96 -15.68 4.07
CA ASN A 82 -16.06 -16.76 5.05
C ASN A 82 -17.50 -16.86 5.57
N ASP A 83 -17.83 -18.00 6.16
CA ASP A 83 -19.18 -18.28 6.67
C ASP A 83 -19.55 -17.48 7.92
N ASN A 84 -18.59 -16.74 8.49
CA ASN A 84 -18.80 -15.93 9.68
C ASN A 84 -18.96 -14.47 9.29
N ALA A 85 -20.19 -14.01 9.25
CA ALA A 85 -20.48 -12.59 9.14
C ALA A 85 -20.22 -11.90 10.49
N TRP A 86 -19.15 -11.09 10.56
CA TRP A 86 -18.78 -10.34 11.77
C TRP A 86 -19.74 -9.16 12.01
N THR A 87 -21.00 -9.46 12.20
CA THR A 87 -22.03 -8.44 12.42
C THR A 87 -21.75 -7.61 13.68
N ASN A 88 -22.27 -6.40 13.72
CA ASN A 88 -22.13 -5.48 14.86
C ASN A 88 -20.68 -5.17 15.26
N TYR A 89 -19.74 -5.22 14.30
CA TYR A 89 -18.32 -4.97 14.54
C TYR A 89 -17.72 -5.94 15.59
N ASP A 90 -18.01 -7.23 15.45
CA ASP A 90 -17.57 -8.28 16.39
C ASP A 90 -16.10 -8.65 16.20
N VAL A 91 -15.22 -7.82 16.75
CA VAL A 91 -13.76 -7.97 16.71
C VAL A 91 -13.32 -9.29 17.36
N GLN A 92 -13.94 -9.68 18.47
CA GLN A 92 -13.50 -10.85 19.24
C GLN A 92 -13.75 -12.17 18.50
N SER A 93 -14.89 -12.29 17.88
CA SER A 93 -15.19 -13.46 17.04
C SER A 93 -14.29 -13.52 15.83
N CYS A 94 -14.05 -12.39 15.17
CA CYS A 94 -13.15 -12.28 14.03
C CYS A 94 -11.72 -12.70 14.40
N LEU A 95 -11.15 -12.13 15.44
CA LEU A 95 -9.80 -12.50 15.92
C LEU A 95 -9.71 -13.97 16.30
N SER A 96 -10.69 -14.49 17.04
CA SER A 96 -10.71 -15.88 17.47
C SER A 96 -10.78 -16.85 16.30
N TYR A 97 -11.58 -16.54 15.29
CA TYR A 97 -11.68 -17.35 14.07
C TYR A 97 -10.35 -17.37 13.30
N ASN A 98 -9.79 -16.20 13.02
CA ASN A 98 -8.56 -16.09 12.23
C ASN A 98 -7.36 -16.73 12.97
N LYS A 99 -7.28 -16.58 14.29
CA LYS A 99 -6.24 -17.25 15.08
C LYS A 99 -6.35 -18.78 14.99
N ARG A 100 -7.57 -19.34 15.09
CA ARG A 100 -7.77 -20.79 14.92
C ARG A 100 -7.40 -21.27 13.51
N MET A 101 -7.72 -20.47 12.47
CA MET A 101 -7.32 -20.77 11.09
C MET A 101 -5.80 -20.87 10.97
N VAL A 102 -5.08 -19.88 11.45
CA VAL A 102 -3.61 -19.84 11.42
C VAL A 102 -3.01 -21.00 12.22
N ASP A 103 -3.53 -21.26 13.40
CA ASP A 103 -3.08 -22.38 14.22
C ASP A 103 -3.30 -23.73 13.51
N GLY A 104 -4.41 -23.87 12.81
CA GLY A 104 -4.70 -25.06 12.00
C GLY A 104 -3.71 -25.23 10.84
N ILE A 105 -3.40 -24.16 10.13
CA ILE A 105 -2.41 -24.15 9.04
C ILE A 105 -1.02 -24.55 9.55
N VAL A 106 -0.58 -23.96 10.67
CA VAL A 106 0.71 -24.27 11.28
C VAL A 106 0.73 -25.74 11.78
N ALA A 107 -0.34 -26.18 12.45
CA ALA A 107 -0.45 -27.55 12.96
C ALA A 107 -0.47 -28.60 11.83
N ALA A 108 -1.00 -28.25 10.65
CA ALA A 108 -0.96 -29.10 9.46
C ALA A 108 0.45 -29.21 8.84
N GLY A 109 1.45 -28.52 9.38
CA GLY A 109 2.84 -28.58 8.93
C GLY A 109 3.22 -27.60 7.82
N TRP A 110 2.32 -26.71 7.43
CA TRP A 110 2.64 -25.65 6.48
C TRP A 110 3.64 -24.65 7.09
N LYS A 111 4.70 -24.35 6.34
CA LYS A 111 5.79 -23.48 6.79
C LYS A 111 5.74 -22.16 6.02
N PHE A 112 4.74 -21.37 6.31
CA PHE A 112 4.64 -20.02 5.75
C PHE A 112 5.48 -19.01 6.55
N ASN A 113 6.04 -18.04 5.85
CA ASN A 113 6.80 -16.94 6.46
C ASN A 113 6.24 -15.55 6.12
N PHE A 114 5.10 -15.47 5.42
CA PHE A 114 4.35 -14.23 5.30
C PHE A 114 2.86 -14.48 5.17
N VAL A 115 2.10 -13.45 5.44
CA VAL A 115 0.66 -13.37 5.19
C VAL A 115 0.33 -12.03 4.55
N ARG A 116 -0.50 -12.02 3.53
CA ARG A 116 -1.11 -10.81 2.99
C ARG A 116 -2.47 -10.61 3.64
N MET A 117 -2.60 -9.50 4.38
CA MET A 117 -3.84 -9.20 5.10
C MET A 117 -4.71 -8.26 4.28
N HIS A 118 -5.89 -8.74 3.92
CA HIS A 118 -6.91 -7.90 3.31
C HIS A 118 -7.51 -6.95 4.33
N LEU A 119 -7.43 -5.66 4.04
CA LEU A 119 -8.21 -4.66 4.75
C LEU A 119 -9.60 -4.59 4.12
N ASP A 120 -10.58 -5.13 4.82
CA ASP A 120 -11.96 -5.16 4.33
C ASP A 120 -12.65 -3.82 4.60
N PRO A 121 -13.35 -3.23 3.62
CA PRO A 121 -14.10 -2.00 3.79
C PRO A 121 -15.16 -2.07 4.89
N TYR A 122 -15.70 -3.25 5.20
CA TYR A 122 -16.63 -3.45 6.29
C TYR A 122 -16.17 -2.82 7.62
N TRP A 123 -14.87 -2.93 7.92
CA TRP A 123 -14.31 -2.43 9.18
C TRP A 123 -14.07 -0.91 9.17
N SER A 124 -13.86 -0.32 7.99
CA SER A 124 -13.50 1.09 7.82
C SER A 124 -14.63 1.97 7.29
N ASP A 125 -15.70 1.38 6.74
CA ASP A 125 -16.77 2.13 6.11
C ASP A 125 -17.77 2.72 7.10
N ASP A 126 -18.24 3.91 6.79
CA ASP A 126 -19.41 4.52 7.40
C ASP A 126 -20.68 3.94 6.77
N THR A 127 -21.34 3.06 7.50
CA THR A 127 -22.55 2.37 7.05
C THR A 127 -23.77 3.29 6.95
N SER A 128 -23.72 4.51 7.45
CA SER A 128 -24.79 5.51 7.28
C SER A 128 -24.81 6.13 5.89
N LYS A 129 -23.69 6.05 5.15
CA LYS A 129 -23.59 6.50 3.77
C LYS A 129 -24.13 5.45 2.79
N PRO A 130 -24.67 5.85 1.63
CA PRO A 130 -25.12 4.91 0.63
C PRO A 130 -24.00 3.98 0.20
N PHE A 131 -24.33 2.70 0.00
CA PHE A 131 -23.39 1.76 -0.63
C PHE A 131 -23.33 2.07 -2.12
N VAL A 132 -22.13 2.34 -2.61
CA VAL A 132 -21.86 2.45 -4.04
C VAL A 132 -21.03 1.23 -4.42
N ARG A 133 -21.51 0.47 -5.38
CA ARG A 133 -20.90 -0.78 -5.80
C ARG A 133 -19.49 -0.50 -6.35
N TYR A 134 -18.51 -1.29 -5.94
CA TYR A 134 -17.11 -1.22 -6.35
C TYR A 134 -16.33 0.02 -5.89
N GLU A 135 -16.84 0.77 -4.94
CA GLU A 135 -16.20 1.95 -4.38
C GLU A 135 -15.89 1.73 -2.91
N GLY A 136 -14.69 1.33 -2.62
CA GLY A 136 -14.23 1.16 -1.25
C GLY A 136 -13.87 2.48 -0.55
N HIS A 137 -13.88 3.61 -1.26
CA HIS A 137 -13.37 4.88 -0.71
C HIS A 137 -14.42 5.92 -0.35
N GLU A 138 -15.60 5.91 -0.97
CA GLU A 138 -16.63 6.94 -0.71
C GLU A 138 -17.26 6.82 0.68
N ARG A 139 -17.32 5.61 1.20
CA ARG A 139 -17.81 5.33 2.55
C ARG A 139 -16.72 5.34 3.61
N PHE A 140 -15.46 5.49 3.21
CA PHE A 140 -14.34 5.46 4.13
C PHE A 140 -14.51 6.45 5.28
N SER A 141 -14.28 5.97 6.49
CA SER A 141 -14.30 6.73 7.73
C SER A 141 -12.95 6.59 8.42
N GLU A 142 -12.21 7.68 8.49
CA GLU A 142 -10.93 7.73 9.19
C GLU A 142 -11.04 7.24 10.64
N THR A 143 -12.09 7.67 11.36
CA THR A 143 -12.32 7.27 12.75
C THR A 143 -12.51 5.76 12.88
N ARG A 144 -13.31 5.15 11.97
CA ARG A 144 -13.50 3.70 11.98
C ARG A 144 -12.22 2.98 11.56
N PHE A 145 -11.47 3.52 10.61
CA PHE A 145 -10.22 2.93 10.14
C PHE A 145 -9.16 2.92 11.25
N ARG A 146 -9.00 4.02 11.99
CA ARG A 146 -8.10 4.07 13.16
C ARG A 146 -8.51 3.05 14.21
N LYS A 147 -9.80 2.97 14.52
CA LYS A 147 -10.34 1.97 15.44
C LYS A 147 -10.05 0.53 14.95
N TYR A 148 -10.23 0.28 13.65
CA TYR A 148 -9.93 -1.01 13.05
C TYR A 148 -8.44 -1.37 13.15
N LEU A 149 -7.55 -0.41 12.92
CA LEU A 149 -6.11 -0.62 13.08
C LEU A 149 -5.77 -1.04 14.52
N ASP A 150 -6.30 -0.32 15.51
CA ASP A 150 -6.00 -0.57 16.93
C ASP A 150 -6.60 -1.89 17.44
N GLU A 151 -7.85 -2.18 17.08
CA GLU A 151 -8.63 -3.25 17.70
C GLU A 151 -8.52 -4.59 16.96
N LEU A 152 -8.30 -4.56 15.64
CA LEU A 152 -8.30 -5.77 14.83
C LEU A 152 -6.99 -6.00 14.06
N PHE A 153 -6.58 -5.04 13.21
CA PHE A 153 -5.44 -5.25 12.31
C PHE A 153 -4.15 -5.50 13.09
N VAL A 154 -3.76 -4.58 13.98
CA VAL A 154 -2.51 -4.69 14.73
C VAL A 154 -2.50 -5.92 15.63
N PRO A 155 -3.54 -6.23 16.43
CA PRO A 155 -3.57 -7.46 17.22
C PRO A 155 -3.46 -8.74 16.39
N MET A 156 -4.00 -8.74 15.16
CA MET A 156 -3.88 -9.88 14.27
C MET A 156 -2.50 -9.95 13.61
N ALA A 157 -1.94 -8.81 13.20
CA ALA A 157 -0.58 -8.74 12.68
C ALA A 157 0.45 -9.25 13.72
N GLU A 158 0.35 -8.79 14.97
CA GLU A 158 1.17 -9.29 16.08
C GLU A 158 1.04 -10.82 16.26
N TYR A 159 -0.17 -11.35 16.05
CA TYR A 159 -0.38 -12.80 16.11
C TYR A 159 0.32 -13.56 14.99
N PHE A 160 0.24 -13.08 13.73
CA PHE A 160 0.97 -13.66 12.61
C PHE A 160 2.49 -13.59 12.84
N VAL A 161 2.98 -12.45 13.28
CA VAL A 161 4.40 -12.26 13.61
C VAL A 161 4.85 -13.26 14.68
N SER A 162 4.04 -13.52 15.72
CA SER A 162 4.33 -14.52 16.73
C SER A 162 4.41 -15.97 16.19
N LYS A 163 3.89 -16.19 14.99
CA LYS A 163 3.99 -17.48 14.26
C LYS A 163 5.14 -17.48 13.23
N GLY A 164 5.95 -16.43 13.19
CA GLY A 164 7.08 -16.31 12.27
C GLY A 164 6.72 -15.77 10.89
N MET A 165 5.60 -15.07 10.74
CA MET A 165 5.09 -14.57 9.47
C MET A 165 5.18 -13.05 9.39
N TYR A 166 5.88 -12.53 8.39
CA TYR A 166 5.79 -11.11 8.01
C TYR A 166 4.38 -10.80 7.49
N VAL A 167 3.96 -9.55 7.65
CA VAL A 167 2.63 -9.10 7.24
C VAL A 167 2.72 -8.15 6.07
N VAL A 168 1.99 -8.43 4.99
CA VAL A 168 1.79 -7.49 3.88
C VAL A 168 0.39 -6.90 4.03
N MET A 169 0.34 -5.59 4.20
CA MET A 169 -0.89 -4.82 4.36
C MET A 169 -1.24 -4.13 3.06
N ARG A 170 -2.49 -4.20 2.62
CA ARG A 170 -3.03 -3.42 1.52
C ARG A 170 -4.19 -2.52 1.97
N PRO A 171 -4.53 -1.44 1.25
CA PRO A 171 -5.64 -0.57 1.63
C PRO A 171 -7.00 -1.27 1.51
N PRO A 172 -8.05 -0.75 2.16
CA PRO A 172 -9.40 -1.27 2.01
C PRO A 172 -9.91 -1.19 0.55
N GLY A 173 -10.62 -2.23 0.13
CA GLY A 173 -11.25 -2.28 -1.20
C GLY A 173 -10.28 -2.58 -2.34
N VAL A 174 -10.77 -2.38 -3.54
CA VAL A 174 -10.05 -2.53 -4.81
C VAL A 174 -10.06 -1.19 -5.55
N CYS A 175 -9.14 -1.02 -6.50
CA CYS A 175 -9.17 0.17 -7.35
C CYS A 175 -10.48 0.25 -8.15
N PRO A 176 -11.10 1.43 -8.27
CA PRO A 176 -12.27 1.63 -9.10
C PRO A 176 -11.96 1.31 -10.57
N ASN A 177 -12.76 0.44 -11.17
CA ASN A 177 -12.55 0.02 -12.57
C ASN A 177 -13.85 -0.18 -13.36
N GLU A 178 -15.01 0.03 -12.72
CA GLU A 178 -16.33 -0.09 -13.36
C GLU A 178 -17.01 1.29 -13.46
N ALA A 179 -18.05 1.38 -14.28
CA ALA A 179 -18.78 2.62 -14.45
C ALA A 179 -19.25 3.21 -13.10
N PRO A 180 -19.11 4.52 -12.87
CA PRO A 180 -18.72 5.55 -13.86
C PRO A 180 -17.22 5.66 -14.17
N TYR A 181 -16.37 4.88 -13.51
CA TYR A 181 -14.91 4.94 -13.65
C TYR A 181 -14.46 4.22 -14.92
N GLN A 182 -13.49 4.81 -15.62
CA GLN A 182 -12.78 4.17 -16.73
C GLN A 182 -11.40 3.65 -16.28
N GLY A 183 -10.96 4.09 -15.13
CA GLY A 183 -9.68 3.83 -14.50
C GLY A 183 -9.35 4.93 -13.50
N ILE A 184 -8.14 4.90 -12.96
CA ILE A 184 -7.63 5.92 -12.06
C ILE A 184 -7.04 7.10 -12.82
N GLU A 185 -6.92 8.26 -12.17
CA GLU A 185 -6.40 9.50 -12.72
C GLU A 185 -5.58 10.24 -11.66
N VAL A 186 -4.45 10.85 -12.05
CA VAL A 186 -3.65 11.65 -11.13
C VAL A 186 -4.48 12.76 -10.53
N GLY A 187 -4.56 12.82 -9.20
CA GLY A 187 -5.35 13.80 -8.46
C GLY A 187 -6.81 13.41 -8.23
N ASP A 188 -7.22 12.20 -8.62
CA ASP A 188 -8.59 11.72 -8.41
C ASP A 188 -8.92 11.44 -6.92
N SER A 189 -10.19 11.18 -6.65
CA SER A 189 -10.68 10.90 -5.29
C SER A 189 -10.07 9.62 -4.70
N TYR A 190 -9.78 8.63 -5.56
CA TYR A 190 -9.17 7.40 -5.10
C TYR A 190 -7.70 7.59 -4.69
N GLN A 191 -6.93 8.42 -5.42
CA GLN A 191 -5.58 8.78 -4.98
C GLN A 191 -5.61 9.52 -3.64
N GLN A 192 -6.55 10.45 -3.44
CA GLN A 192 -6.70 11.15 -2.15
C GLN A 192 -7.06 10.19 -1.02
N PHE A 193 -7.92 9.22 -1.29
CA PHE A 193 -8.22 8.15 -0.34
C PHE A 193 -6.97 7.34 0.03
N LEU A 194 -6.17 6.90 -0.95
CA LEU A 194 -4.93 6.17 -0.71
C LEU A 194 -3.91 7.00 0.08
N LEU A 195 -3.76 8.29 -0.26
CA LEU A 195 -2.89 9.21 0.48
C LEU A 195 -3.33 9.32 1.95
N ASN A 196 -4.63 9.40 2.22
CA ASN A 196 -5.15 9.45 3.58
C ASN A 196 -4.94 8.12 4.33
N VAL A 197 -5.25 6.99 3.70
CA VAL A 197 -5.01 5.65 4.30
C VAL A 197 -3.55 5.50 4.70
N TRP A 198 -2.63 5.80 3.78
CA TRP A 198 -1.20 5.61 4.02
C TRP A 198 -0.60 6.64 4.96
N ASP A 199 -1.16 7.86 5.02
CA ASP A 199 -0.80 8.85 6.04
C ASP A 199 -1.13 8.33 7.45
N ILE A 200 -2.31 7.74 7.63
CA ILE A 200 -2.74 7.15 8.90
C ILE A 200 -1.87 5.96 9.29
N VAL A 201 -1.69 5.02 8.36
CA VAL A 201 -0.96 3.76 8.60
C VAL A 201 0.51 4.01 8.92
N SER A 202 1.17 4.85 8.12
CA SER A 202 2.61 5.11 8.25
C SER A 202 3.00 5.88 9.50
N GLN A 203 2.03 6.47 10.19
CA GLN A 203 2.22 7.14 11.48
C GLN A 203 1.80 6.29 12.68
N HIS A 204 1.14 5.13 12.46
CA HIS A 204 0.67 4.31 13.56
C HIS A 204 1.84 3.77 14.39
N PRO A 205 1.85 3.95 15.74
CA PRO A 205 3.04 3.69 16.57
C PRO A 205 3.59 2.27 16.49
N LYS A 206 2.73 1.26 16.28
CA LYS A 206 3.14 -0.15 16.19
C LYS A 206 3.45 -0.61 14.76
N VAL A 207 3.20 0.24 13.76
CA VAL A 207 3.39 -0.06 12.33
C VAL A 207 4.57 0.72 11.76
N LYS A 208 4.70 1.98 12.14
CA LYS A 208 5.77 2.87 11.73
C LYS A 208 7.14 2.25 12.04
N ASN A 209 7.99 2.10 11.03
CA ASN A 209 9.31 1.50 11.10
C ASN A 209 9.34 0.04 11.65
N ASN A 210 8.19 -0.60 11.82
CA ASN A 210 8.13 -2.01 12.15
C ASN A 210 8.37 -2.85 10.90
N THR A 211 9.55 -3.45 10.78
CA THR A 211 9.97 -4.19 9.58
C THR A 211 9.22 -5.51 9.38
N ASP A 212 8.46 -5.97 10.38
CA ASP A 212 7.58 -7.13 10.25
C ASP A 212 6.35 -6.84 9.37
N ILE A 213 6.04 -5.54 9.13
CA ILE A 213 4.87 -5.08 8.36
C ILE A 213 5.32 -4.33 7.11
N MET A 214 4.88 -4.79 5.97
CA MET A 214 5.12 -4.22 4.64
C MET A 214 3.83 -3.66 4.06
N PHE A 215 3.93 -2.74 3.10
CA PHE A 215 2.79 -2.05 2.52
C PHE A 215 2.65 -2.38 1.04
N GLU A 216 1.48 -2.80 0.61
CA GLU A 216 1.09 -2.90 -0.79
C GLU A 216 0.15 -1.74 -1.12
N LEU A 217 0.57 -0.84 -2.01
CA LEU A 217 0.00 0.51 -2.12
C LEU A 217 -1.46 0.56 -2.57
N ALA A 218 -1.90 -0.37 -3.41
CA ALA A 218 -3.26 -0.48 -3.90
C ALA A 218 -3.53 -1.90 -4.36
N ASN A 219 -4.81 -2.28 -4.46
CA ASN A 219 -5.21 -3.57 -5.00
C ASN A 219 -5.80 -3.41 -6.40
N GLU A 220 -5.15 -4.04 -7.36
CA GLU A 220 -5.62 -4.24 -8.74
C GLU A 220 -6.00 -2.97 -9.51
N PRO A 221 -5.10 -1.99 -9.68
CA PRO A 221 -5.30 -0.94 -10.65
C PRO A 221 -5.48 -1.55 -12.05
N VAL A 222 -6.53 -1.13 -12.77
CA VAL A 222 -6.79 -1.68 -14.11
C VAL A 222 -6.23 -0.76 -15.17
N ASN A 223 -6.82 0.43 -15.32
CA ASN A 223 -6.38 1.44 -16.25
C ASN A 223 -6.03 2.72 -15.53
N ILE A 224 -5.13 3.48 -16.13
CA ILE A 224 -4.83 4.85 -15.72
C ILE A 224 -4.97 5.78 -16.91
N LYS A 225 -5.43 7.00 -16.69
CA LYS A 225 -5.39 8.04 -17.70
C LYS A 225 -3.95 8.45 -17.98
N GLY A 226 -3.50 8.25 -19.20
CA GLY A 226 -2.15 8.61 -19.63
C GLY A 226 -1.97 10.12 -19.78
N THR A 227 -0.71 10.54 -19.99
CA THR A 227 -0.37 11.95 -20.29
C THR A 227 -0.96 12.45 -21.60
N ASP A 228 -1.34 11.53 -22.49
CA ASP A 228 -2.06 11.77 -23.74
C ASP A 228 -3.59 11.91 -23.58
N GLY A 229 -4.08 11.72 -22.35
CA GLY A 229 -5.49 11.78 -22.01
C GLY A 229 -6.28 10.48 -22.25
N ALA A 230 -5.66 9.46 -22.82
CA ALA A 230 -6.30 8.16 -23.04
C ALA A 230 -6.17 7.26 -21.80
N TYR A 231 -7.22 6.47 -21.51
CA TYR A 231 -7.13 5.45 -20.49
C TYR A 231 -6.51 4.16 -21.05
N GLY A 232 -5.63 3.55 -20.27
CA GLY A 232 -4.98 2.29 -20.64
C GLY A 232 -4.06 1.76 -19.57
N SER A 233 -3.34 0.70 -19.90
CA SER A 233 -2.49 -0.03 -18.93
C SER A 233 -1.10 -0.41 -19.47
N THR A 234 -0.79 -0.10 -20.73
CA THR A 234 0.43 -0.59 -21.37
C THR A 234 1.29 0.49 -22.02
N SER A 235 0.70 1.66 -22.32
CA SER A 235 1.43 2.72 -23.03
C SER A 235 2.43 3.44 -22.12
N ASP A 236 3.45 4.03 -22.73
CA ASP A 236 4.41 4.90 -22.05
C ASP A 236 3.72 6.05 -21.34
N ALA A 237 2.70 6.66 -21.97
CA ALA A 237 1.89 7.73 -21.40
C ALA A 237 1.15 7.28 -20.12
N CYS A 238 0.66 6.04 -20.07
CA CYS A 238 0.03 5.47 -18.88
C CYS A 238 1.06 5.31 -17.75
N PHE A 239 2.24 4.77 -18.04
CA PHE A 239 3.27 4.56 -17.03
C PHE A 239 3.90 5.87 -16.55
N ALA A 240 3.96 6.91 -17.38
CA ALA A 240 4.34 8.25 -16.94
C ALA A 240 3.41 8.76 -15.83
N ASN A 241 2.09 8.63 -15.99
CA ASN A 241 1.14 9.00 -14.96
C ASN A 241 1.06 8.00 -13.79
N ALA A 242 1.25 6.69 -14.04
CA ALA A 242 1.34 5.71 -12.95
C ALA A 242 2.53 6.01 -12.02
N LYS A 243 3.67 6.42 -12.58
CA LYS A 243 4.81 6.91 -11.78
C LYS A 243 4.41 8.09 -10.91
N ILE A 244 3.78 9.11 -11.45
CA ILE A 244 3.34 10.29 -10.69
C ILE A 244 2.35 9.90 -9.59
N TYR A 245 1.39 9.04 -9.94
CA TYR A 245 0.34 8.58 -9.03
C TYR A 245 0.92 7.84 -7.82
N PHE A 246 1.69 6.78 -8.05
CA PHE A 246 2.23 5.96 -6.96
C PHE A 246 3.42 6.59 -6.26
N GLN A 247 4.23 7.41 -6.95
CA GLN A 247 5.31 8.16 -6.30
C GLN A 247 4.78 9.08 -5.21
N SER A 248 3.67 9.78 -5.45
CA SER A 248 3.08 10.65 -4.43
C SER A 248 2.68 9.90 -3.16
N ILE A 249 2.23 8.66 -3.30
CA ILE A 249 1.88 7.78 -2.16
C ILE A 249 3.16 7.31 -1.45
N VAL A 250 4.18 6.91 -2.21
CA VAL A 250 5.50 6.56 -1.65
C VAL A 250 6.07 7.72 -0.86
N ASP A 251 6.05 8.92 -1.42
CA ASP A 251 6.58 10.12 -0.77
C ASP A 251 5.83 10.44 0.53
N LYS A 252 4.50 10.26 0.52
CA LYS A 252 3.67 10.38 1.73
C LYS A 252 4.11 9.40 2.81
N ILE A 253 4.28 8.14 2.50
CA ILE A 253 4.76 7.12 3.43
C ILE A 253 6.17 7.45 3.92
N ARG A 254 7.06 7.84 3.02
CA ARG A 254 8.48 8.15 3.33
C ARG A 254 8.66 9.38 4.19
N SER A 255 7.67 10.27 4.24
CA SER A 255 7.67 11.37 5.22
C SER A 255 7.54 10.88 6.67
N HIS A 256 7.12 9.64 6.89
CA HIS A 256 6.87 9.08 8.22
C HIS A 256 7.72 7.85 8.56
N CYS A 257 7.91 6.91 7.62
CA CYS A 257 8.53 5.62 7.91
C CYS A 257 9.33 5.00 6.75
N ARG A 258 10.03 3.89 7.04
CA ARG A 258 10.91 3.17 6.10
C ARG A 258 10.49 1.73 5.83
N ASN A 259 9.26 1.35 6.18
CA ASN A 259 8.71 0.03 5.87
C ASN A 259 8.87 -0.31 4.38
N ILE A 260 8.99 -1.59 4.07
CA ILE A 260 9.06 -2.05 2.67
C ILE A 260 7.72 -1.76 1.98
N ILE A 261 7.81 -1.24 0.76
CA ILE A 261 6.66 -0.88 -0.07
C ILE A 261 6.64 -1.77 -1.31
N TRP A 262 5.47 -2.33 -1.60
CA TRP A 262 5.17 -3.09 -2.80
C TRP A 262 4.27 -2.27 -3.70
N VAL A 263 4.78 -1.89 -4.87
CA VAL A 263 4.07 -1.07 -5.85
C VAL A 263 3.27 -1.97 -6.78
N PRO A 264 1.97 -1.72 -6.98
CA PRO A 264 1.16 -2.49 -7.91
C PRO A 264 1.43 -2.09 -9.36
N GLY A 265 1.27 -3.02 -10.28
CA GLY A 265 1.19 -2.76 -11.71
C GLY A 265 -0.22 -2.39 -12.16
N LEU A 266 -0.37 -2.14 -13.45
CA LEU A 266 -1.67 -1.91 -14.10
C LEU A 266 -2.27 -3.26 -14.58
N ALA A 267 -3.49 -3.20 -15.16
CA ALA A 267 -4.23 -4.36 -15.66
C ALA A 267 -4.29 -5.50 -14.63
N TYR A 268 -4.92 -5.22 -13.48
CA TYR A 268 -5.03 -6.17 -12.37
C TYR A 268 -3.68 -6.68 -11.86
N GLN A 269 -2.70 -5.78 -11.75
CA GLN A 269 -1.33 -6.10 -11.32
C GLN A 269 -0.61 -7.13 -12.21
N SER A 270 -0.78 -7.00 -13.54
CA SER A 270 -0.10 -7.83 -14.53
C SER A 270 0.87 -7.05 -15.44
N GLN A 271 0.75 -5.74 -15.56
CA GLN A 271 1.54 -4.91 -16.47
C GLN A 271 2.53 -4.04 -15.70
N TYR A 272 3.84 -4.19 -16.00
CA TYR A 272 4.94 -3.57 -15.25
C TYR A 272 6.02 -2.95 -16.11
N ALA A 273 6.12 -3.33 -17.38
CA ALA A 273 7.28 -3.01 -18.22
C ALA A 273 7.65 -1.52 -18.24
N GLY A 274 6.64 -0.65 -18.24
CA GLY A 274 6.85 0.80 -18.24
C GLY A 274 7.52 1.36 -16.98
N TYR A 275 7.46 0.67 -15.84
CA TYR A 275 8.20 1.10 -14.65
C TYR A 275 9.72 0.93 -14.78
N ALA A 276 10.20 0.20 -15.77
CA ALA A 276 11.64 0.15 -16.05
C ALA A 276 12.19 1.50 -16.53
N THR A 277 11.35 2.29 -17.21
CA THR A 277 11.65 3.66 -17.68
C THR A 277 11.10 4.74 -16.76
N HIS A 278 9.88 4.58 -16.28
CA HIS A 278 9.22 5.47 -15.32
C HIS A 278 9.38 4.95 -13.88
N ARG A 279 10.62 4.95 -13.40
CA ARG A 279 10.96 4.34 -12.10
C ARG A 279 10.29 5.02 -10.93
N ILE A 280 9.79 4.21 -10.02
CA ILE A 280 9.45 4.67 -8.67
C ILE A 280 10.74 4.85 -7.89
N GLU A 281 10.92 6.00 -7.28
CA GLU A 281 12.13 6.39 -6.57
C GLU A 281 11.99 6.17 -5.07
N GLY A 282 13.08 5.77 -4.42
CA GLY A 282 13.18 5.57 -2.97
C GLY A 282 13.78 4.23 -2.61
N ASP A 283 14.07 4.07 -1.31
CA ASP A 283 14.60 2.84 -0.72
C ASP A 283 13.47 1.89 -0.32
N ASN A 284 13.80 0.61 -0.17
CA ASN A 284 12.87 -0.42 0.29
C ASN A 284 11.60 -0.52 -0.57
N ILE A 285 11.76 -0.54 -1.90
CA ILE A 285 10.67 -0.64 -2.87
C ILE A 285 10.80 -1.92 -3.68
N GLY A 286 9.71 -2.65 -3.82
CA GLY A 286 9.52 -3.79 -4.72
C GLY A 286 8.19 -3.69 -5.45
N PHE A 287 7.87 -4.70 -6.27
CA PHE A 287 6.62 -4.75 -7.02
C PHE A 287 5.77 -5.94 -6.60
N ALA A 288 4.47 -5.68 -6.40
CA ALA A 288 3.47 -6.70 -6.09
C ALA A 288 2.76 -7.16 -7.36
N VAL A 289 2.81 -8.46 -7.65
CA VAL A 289 2.27 -9.06 -8.88
C VAL A 289 1.12 -10.00 -8.53
N HIS A 290 0.06 -9.95 -9.33
CA HIS A 290 -1.00 -10.95 -9.32
C HIS A 290 -0.85 -11.90 -10.51
N CYS A 291 -1.01 -13.18 -10.27
CA CYS A 291 -0.79 -14.24 -11.26
C CYS A 291 -1.92 -15.26 -11.21
N TYR A 292 -2.92 -15.08 -12.07
CA TYR A 292 -4.02 -16.04 -12.16
C TYR A 292 -3.93 -16.91 -13.42
N PRO A 293 -4.58 -18.08 -13.45
CA PRO A 293 -4.70 -18.89 -14.66
C PRO A 293 -5.25 -18.08 -15.82
N GLY A 294 -4.71 -18.29 -17.02
CA GLY A 294 -5.10 -17.56 -18.22
C GLY A 294 -4.36 -16.25 -18.44
N TRP A 295 -3.66 -15.71 -17.45
CA TRP A 295 -2.85 -14.51 -17.64
C TRP A 295 -1.65 -14.80 -18.54
N TYR A 296 -1.34 -13.86 -19.41
CA TYR A 296 -0.35 -13.99 -20.48
C TYR A 296 -0.63 -15.17 -21.45
N GLY A 297 -1.91 -15.58 -21.59
CA GLY A 297 -2.27 -16.75 -22.37
C GLY A 297 -1.88 -18.06 -21.71
N SER A 298 -1.67 -18.06 -20.39
CA SER A 298 -1.26 -19.23 -19.64
C SER A 298 -2.45 -19.99 -19.10
N ASP A 299 -2.89 -20.97 -19.76
CA ASP A 299 -3.60 -22.05 -19.09
C ASP A 299 -2.69 -23.26 -19.12
N ALA A 300 -2.04 -23.54 -17.99
CA ALA A 300 -1.00 -24.56 -17.94
C ALA A 300 -1.56 -25.98 -18.02
N GLU A 301 -2.80 -26.18 -17.59
CA GLU A 301 -3.42 -27.49 -17.64
C GLU A 301 -4.43 -27.60 -18.78
N LYS A 302 -3.95 -27.25 -19.94
CA LYS A 302 -4.72 -27.37 -21.16
C LYS A 302 -4.99 -28.82 -21.48
N ASP A 303 -6.22 -29.22 -21.30
CA ASP A 303 -6.68 -30.55 -21.67
C ASP A 303 -7.23 -30.48 -23.11
N SER A 304 -6.60 -31.19 -24.03
CA SER A 304 -7.12 -31.35 -25.41
C SER A 304 -7.33 -30.07 -26.22
N GLY A 305 -6.52 -29.05 -26.00
CA GLY A 305 -6.68 -27.77 -26.71
C GLY A 305 -7.65 -26.80 -26.04
N GLU A 306 -8.22 -27.14 -24.91
CA GLU A 306 -9.06 -26.26 -24.10
C GLU A 306 -8.19 -25.49 -23.14
N GLY A 307 -8.13 -24.20 -23.27
CA GLY A 307 -7.40 -23.33 -22.39
C GLY A 307 -8.21 -22.10 -22.02
N ILE A 308 -8.08 -21.63 -20.79
CA ILE A 308 -8.74 -20.39 -20.34
C ILE A 308 -8.22 -19.23 -21.17
N GLY A 309 -9.11 -18.61 -21.95
CA GLY A 309 -8.80 -17.44 -22.75
C GLY A 309 -7.70 -17.61 -23.80
N SER A 310 -7.33 -18.83 -24.12
CA SER A 310 -6.19 -19.10 -24.96
C SER A 310 -6.55 -19.27 -26.42
N SER A 311 -6.60 -18.20 -27.16
CA SER A 311 -6.43 -18.25 -28.61
C SER A 311 -5.02 -18.68 -29.07
N THR A 312 -4.05 -18.72 -28.13
CA THR A 312 -2.63 -18.89 -28.43
C THR A 312 -2.07 -20.27 -28.07
N GLY A 313 -2.87 -21.15 -27.51
CA GLY A 313 -2.41 -22.44 -27.13
C GLY A 313 -2.11 -22.66 -25.65
N GLY A 314 -2.07 -21.62 -24.82
CA GLY A 314 -1.88 -21.73 -23.36
C GLY A 314 -0.57 -22.38 -22.90
N GLY A 315 -0.46 -22.59 -21.61
CA GLY A 315 0.64 -23.32 -21.01
C GLY A 315 1.82 -22.48 -20.55
N TYR A 316 2.91 -23.16 -20.21
CA TYR A 316 4.08 -22.54 -19.60
C TYR A 316 4.79 -21.51 -20.52
N GLU A 317 4.96 -21.82 -21.79
CA GLU A 317 5.69 -20.93 -22.70
C GLU A 317 5.02 -19.57 -22.94
N PRO A 318 3.69 -19.48 -23.18
CA PRO A 318 3.01 -18.19 -23.24
C PRO A 318 3.11 -17.41 -21.93
N PHE A 319 3.00 -18.08 -20.80
CA PHE A 319 3.20 -17.46 -19.48
C PHE A 319 4.61 -16.90 -19.35
N GLN A 320 5.63 -17.69 -19.65
CA GLN A 320 7.02 -17.28 -19.60
C GLN A 320 7.28 -16.02 -20.45
N ARG A 321 6.82 -16.02 -21.70
CA ARG A 321 6.97 -14.84 -22.58
C ARG A 321 6.28 -13.60 -22.03
N GLY A 322 5.07 -13.74 -21.52
CA GLY A 322 4.32 -12.64 -20.93
C GLY A 322 4.99 -12.12 -19.66
N TRP A 323 5.43 -13.03 -18.80
CA TRP A 323 6.17 -12.70 -17.60
C TRP A 323 7.48 -11.97 -17.95
N ASP A 324 8.28 -12.51 -18.84
CA ASP A 324 9.56 -11.92 -19.25
C ASP A 324 9.38 -10.54 -19.88
N THR A 325 8.26 -10.33 -20.61
CA THR A 325 7.95 -9.05 -21.23
C THR A 325 7.48 -8.00 -20.22
N GLN A 326 6.62 -8.39 -19.29
CA GLN A 326 5.96 -7.44 -18.39
C GLN A 326 6.67 -7.32 -17.04
N VAL A 327 7.03 -8.42 -16.42
CA VAL A 327 7.65 -8.44 -15.09
C VAL A 327 9.18 -8.44 -15.17
N GLY A 328 9.75 -9.12 -16.16
CA GLY A 328 11.21 -9.22 -16.35
C GLY A 328 11.96 -7.89 -16.24
N PRO A 329 11.52 -6.80 -16.92
CA PRO A 329 12.20 -5.51 -16.85
C PRO A 329 12.28 -4.92 -15.43
N VAL A 330 11.24 -5.06 -14.62
CA VAL A 330 11.25 -4.58 -13.23
C VAL A 330 11.91 -5.58 -12.29
N ALA A 331 11.82 -6.88 -12.55
CA ALA A 331 12.51 -7.90 -11.78
C ALA A 331 14.04 -7.82 -11.90
N ALA A 332 14.55 -7.13 -12.92
CA ALA A 332 15.98 -6.84 -13.07
C ALA A 332 16.48 -5.77 -12.09
N ILE A 333 15.61 -4.94 -11.55
CA ILE A 333 15.97 -3.75 -10.77
C ILE A 333 15.40 -3.72 -9.36
N ALA A 334 14.37 -4.50 -9.08
CA ALA A 334 13.71 -4.54 -7.77
C ALA A 334 13.18 -5.94 -7.46
N PRO A 335 12.94 -6.29 -6.19
CA PRO A 335 12.34 -7.56 -5.85
C PRO A 335 10.88 -7.62 -6.29
N ILE A 336 10.43 -8.82 -6.64
CA ILE A 336 9.06 -9.12 -7.02
C ILE A 336 8.42 -9.98 -5.94
N MET A 337 7.23 -9.62 -5.51
CA MET A 337 6.38 -10.46 -4.66
C MET A 337 5.10 -10.78 -5.41
N VAL A 338 4.80 -12.06 -5.60
CA VAL A 338 3.48 -12.48 -6.05
C VAL A 338 2.55 -12.43 -4.85
N THR A 339 1.65 -11.45 -4.83
CA THR A 339 0.74 -11.18 -3.71
C THR A 339 -0.63 -11.83 -3.87
N GLU A 340 -0.99 -12.19 -5.10
CA GLU A 340 -2.12 -13.08 -5.37
C GLU A 340 -1.75 -14.09 -6.45
N ILE A 341 -1.98 -15.34 -6.16
CA ILE A 341 -1.88 -16.44 -7.11
C ILE A 341 -2.95 -17.48 -6.77
N ASP A 342 -3.57 -17.99 -7.80
CA ASP A 342 -4.37 -19.18 -7.71
C ASP A 342 -4.17 -20.01 -8.97
N TRP A 343 -4.35 -21.29 -8.87
CA TRP A 343 -4.11 -22.20 -9.96
C TRP A 343 -5.13 -23.34 -9.95
N ALA A 344 -6.08 -23.26 -10.87
CA ALA A 344 -7.04 -24.31 -11.08
C ALA A 344 -7.11 -24.68 -12.57
N PRO A 345 -7.06 -25.96 -12.93
CA PRO A 345 -7.30 -26.39 -14.29
C PRO A 345 -8.67 -25.96 -14.78
N LEU A 346 -8.80 -25.60 -16.07
CA LEU A 346 -10.06 -25.21 -16.68
C LEU A 346 -11.19 -26.21 -16.39
N LYS A 347 -10.90 -27.50 -16.45
CA LYS A 347 -11.86 -28.57 -16.16
C LYS A 347 -12.44 -28.55 -14.75
N TYR A 348 -11.82 -27.81 -13.81
CA TYR A 348 -12.29 -27.62 -12.45
C TYR A 348 -12.85 -26.23 -12.19
N ASP A 349 -12.90 -25.39 -13.19
CA ASP A 349 -13.30 -23.97 -13.04
C ASP A 349 -14.69 -23.85 -12.38
N ALA A 350 -15.66 -24.65 -12.78
CA ALA A 350 -16.99 -24.68 -12.15
C ALA A 350 -17.00 -25.16 -10.68
N THR A 351 -15.89 -25.72 -10.20
CA THR A 351 -15.74 -26.27 -8.85
C THR A 351 -14.62 -25.59 -8.07
N TRP A 352 -14.02 -24.55 -8.63
CA TRP A 352 -12.87 -23.86 -8.06
C TRP A 352 -13.04 -23.56 -6.56
N GLY A 353 -14.09 -22.88 -6.15
CA GLY A 353 -14.36 -22.60 -4.75
C GLY A 353 -14.58 -23.84 -3.87
N LYS A 354 -14.63 -25.06 -4.46
CA LYS A 354 -14.81 -26.33 -3.78
C LYS A 354 -13.56 -27.19 -3.76
N SER A 355 -12.62 -26.94 -4.68
CA SER A 355 -11.39 -27.74 -4.79
C SER A 355 -10.30 -27.31 -3.81
N ILE A 356 -10.50 -26.20 -3.12
CA ILE A 356 -9.57 -25.65 -2.13
C ILE A 356 -10.00 -26.06 -0.70
N THR A 357 -11.10 -26.75 -0.56
CA THR A 357 -11.53 -27.35 0.68
C THR A 357 -11.14 -28.83 0.71
#